data_32f8b3f102bed49187d2c2918a9f0150
#
_entry.id   32f8b3f102bed49187d2c2918a9f0150
#
_cell.length_a   1.000
_cell.length_b   1.000
_cell.length_c   1.000
_cell.angle_alpha   90.00
_cell.angle_beta   90.00
_cell.angle_gamma   90.00
#
_symmetry.space_group_name_H-M   'P 1'
#
loop_
_entity.id
_entity.type
_entity.pdbx_description
1 polymer ?
#
loop_
_entity_poly.entity_id
_entity_poly.type
_entity_poly.pdbx_seq_one_letter_code
_entity_poly.pdbx_strand_id
1 'polypeptide(L)'
;MNISQKILLQRKKKGISQEDLANALNVSRQAVSKWESSQSVPDMDKIVALSSYDNITTDYLLKDEIETIDGADNYSSKNVDMQMLNKELSENDFQNIRYEAEKKKHTSYWLLIIAPFIMILIIFIFYYGFYR
;
A
#
# COMPACT_ATOMS: atom_id res chain seq x y z
N MET A 1 16.94 -2.38 -3.71
CA MET A 1 15.58 -2.38 -3.08
C MET A 1 15.39 -3.68 -2.35
N ASN A 2 15.04 -3.64 -1.04
CA ASN A 2 14.86 -4.87 -0.25
C ASN A 2 13.50 -5.55 -0.52
N ILE A 3 13.34 -6.78 -0.05
CA ILE A 3 12.12 -7.59 -0.27
C ILE A 3 10.85 -6.88 0.22
N SER A 4 10.90 -6.19 1.36
CA SER A 4 9.75 -5.47 1.93
C SER A 4 9.27 -4.35 1.03
N GLN A 5 10.19 -3.59 0.48
CA GLN A 5 9.90 -2.53 -0.49
C GLN A 5 9.33 -3.08 -1.79
N LYS A 6 9.83 -4.25 -2.25
CA LYS A 6 9.33 -4.91 -3.46
C LYS A 6 7.91 -5.41 -3.28
N ILE A 7 7.59 -6.04 -2.14
CA ILE A 7 6.22 -6.48 -1.81
C ILE A 7 5.26 -5.28 -1.78
N LEU A 8 5.63 -4.22 -1.08
CA LEU A 8 4.84 -2.99 -1.02
C LEU A 8 4.61 -2.39 -2.41
N LEU A 9 5.66 -2.32 -3.23
CA LEU A 9 5.59 -1.79 -4.59
C LEU A 9 4.64 -2.60 -5.47
N GLN A 10 4.77 -3.93 -5.48
CA GLN A 10 3.92 -4.79 -6.30
C GLN A 10 2.44 -4.68 -5.90
N ARG A 11 2.16 -4.71 -4.58
CA ARG A 11 0.80 -4.51 -4.09
C ARG A 11 0.23 -3.16 -4.52
N LYS A 12 1.01 -2.08 -4.42
CA LYS A 12 0.59 -0.73 -4.83
C LYS A 12 0.37 -0.62 -6.33
N LYS A 13 1.24 -1.23 -7.15
CA LYS A 13 1.05 -1.30 -8.61
C LYS A 13 -0.28 -1.96 -8.99
N LYS A 14 -0.71 -2.98 -8.25
CA LYS A 14 -2.00 -3.64 -8.45
C LYS A 14 -3.19 -2.87 -7.85
N GLY A 15 -2.96 -1.80 -7.08
CA GLY A 15 -4.01 -1.00 -6.46
C GLY A 15 -4.80 -1.73 -5.37
N ILE A 16 -4.26 -2.83 -4.81
CA ILE A 16 -4.95 -3.67 -3.82
C ILE A 16 -4.55 -3.29 -2.38
N SER A 17 -5.44 -3.58 -1.42
CA SER A 17 -5.18 -3.39 0.01
C SER A 17 -4.27 -4.48 0.59
N GLN A 18 -3.73 -4.27 1.80
CA GLN A 18 -3.01 -5.33 2.53
C GLN A 18 -3.91 -6.52 2.85
N GLU A 19 -5.20 -6.29 3.04
CA GLU A 19 -6.21 -7.33 3.28
C GLU A 19 -6.40 -8.19 2.03
N ASP A 20 -6.52 -7.56 0.85
CA ASP A 20 -6.70 -8.28 -0.41
C ASP A 20 -5.49 -9.16 -0.72
N LEU A 21 -4.27 -8.64 -0.52
CA LEU A 21 -3.04 -9.41 -0.69
C LEU A 21 -2.96 -10.57 0.33
N ALA A 22 -3.34 -10.32 1.58
CA ALA A 22 -3.36 -11.34 2.63
C ALA A 22 -4.32 -12.49 2.28
N ASN A 23 -5.52 -12.16 1.82
CA ASN A 23 -6.51 -13.14 1.36
C ASN A 23 -5.99 -13.96 0.16
N ALA A 24 -5.38 -13.30 -0.83
CA ALA A 24 -4.81 -13.98 -1.99
C ALA A 24 -3.69 -14.97 -1.64
N LEU A 25 -2.91 -14.67 -0.59
CA LEU A 25 -1.80 -15.52 -0.13
C LEU A 25 -2.17 -16.45 1.01
N ASN A 26 -3.44 -16.44 1.46
CA ASN A 26 -3.93 -17.18 2.61
C ASN A 26 -3.07 -16.95 3.88
N VAL A 27 -2.93 -15.68 4.25
CA VAL A 27 -2.22 -15.22 5.45
C VAL A 27 -3.03 -14.13 6.15
N SER A 28 -2.63 -13.73 7.36
CA SER A 28 -3.25 -12.61 8.03
C SER A 28 -2.80 -11.26 7.44
N ARG A 29 -3.68 -10.25 7.47
CA ARG A 29 -3.31 -8.87 7.11
C ARG A 29 -2.09 -8.37 7.92
N GLN A 30 -1.99 -8.80 9.19
CA GLN A 30 -0.87 -8.43 10.06
C GLN A 30 0.46 -8.98 9.54
N ALA A 31 0.47 -10.20 8.95
CA ALA A 31 1.67 -10.76 8.34
C ALA A 31 2.14 -9.87 7.17
N VAL A 32 1.23 -9.51 6.26
CA VAL A 32 1.54 -8.60 5.13
C VAL A 32 2.06 -7.26 5.64
N SER A 33 1.41 -6.68 6.65
CA SER A 33 1.85 -5.42 7.25
C SER A 33 3.27 -5.50 7.83
N LYS A 34 3.62 -6.61 8.51
CA LYS A 34 4.97 -6.86 9.04
C LYS A 34 6.01 -7.02 7.94
N TRP A 35 5.65 -7.71 6.86
CA TRP A 35 6.55 -7.85 5.70
C TRP A 35 6.85 -6.51 5.04
N GLU A 36 5.83 -5.70 4.78
CA GLU A 36 5.98 -4.38 4.15
C GLU A 36 6.72 -3.38 5.05
N SER A 37 6.61 -3.50 6.37
CA SER A 37 7.32 -2.65 7.35
C SER A 37 8.71 -3.17 7.75
N SER A 38 9.21 -4.24 7.11
CA SER A 38 10.49 -4.88 7.42
C SER A 38 10.59 -5.44 8.85
N GLN A 39 9.46 -5.67 9.53
CA GLN A 39 9.43 -6.28 10.86
C GLN A 39 9.57 -7.80 10.81
N SER A 40 9.25 -8.41 9.68
CA SER A 40 9.48 -9.83 9.41
C SER A 40 9.64 -10.07 7.91
N VAL A 41 10.18 -11.22 7.56
CA VAL A 41 10.33 -11.67 6.16
C VAL A 41 9.34 -12.81 5.91
N PRO A 42 8.71 -12.90 4.72
CA PRO A 42 7.92 -14.07 4.35
C PRO A 42 8.79 -15.33 4.33
N ASP A 43 8.22 -16.48 4.67
CA ASP A 43 8.86 -17.78 4.45
C ASP A 43 8.97 -18.11 2.94
N MET A 44 9.72 -19.14 2.60
CA MET A 44 9.99 -19.50 1.21
C MET A 44 8.71 -19.83 0.43
N ASP A 45 7.74 -20.51 1.07
CA ASP A 45 6.47 -20.86 0.42
C ASP A 45 5.67 -19.59 0.07
N LYS A 46 5.70 -18.59 0.93
CA LYS A 46 5.05 -17.31 0.69
C LYS A 46 5.80 -16.46 -0.35
N ILE A 47 7.14 -16.56 -0.42
CA ILE A 47 7.93 -15.92 -1.48
C ILE A 47 7.57 -16.52 -2.85
N VAL A 48 7.43 -17.85 -2.94
CA VAL A 48 6.99 -18.50 -4.18
C VAL A 48 5.56 -18.12 -4.53
N ALA A 49 4.66 -18.07 -3.55
CA ALA A 49 3.28 -17.65 -3.76
C ALA A 49 3.20 -16.18 -4.22
N LEU A 50 3.98 -15.27 -3.63
CA LEU A 50 4.11 -13.88 -4.05
C LEU A 50 4.62 -13.75 -5.48
N SER A 51 5.67 -14.51 -5.83
CA SER A 51 6.24 -14.48 -7.19
C SER A 51 5.19 -14.91 -8.23
N SER A 52 4.45 -15.96 -7.94
CA SER A 52 3.38 -16.46 -8.82
C SER A 52 2.20 -15.47 -8.91
N TYR A 53 1.78 -14.91 -7.79
CA TYR A 53 0.68 -13.96 -7.72
C TYR A 53 0.99 -12.64 -8.45
N ASP A 54 2.23 -12.18 -8.35
CA ASP A 54 2.69 -10.93 -8.95
C ASP A 54 3.26 -11.12 -10.36
N ASN A 55 3.38 -12.36 -10.84
CA ASN A 55 4.00 -12.73 -12.10
C ASN A 55 5.43 -12.16 -12.23
N ILE A 56 6.21 -12.33 -11.18
CA ILE A 56 7.62 -11.93 -11.06
C ILE A 56 8.47 -13.13 -10.63
N THR A 57 9.78 -13.04 -10.79
CA THR A 57 10.66 -14.13 -10.37
C THR A 57 10.93 -14.08 -8.86
N THR A 58 11.18 -15.24 -8.25
CA THR A 58 11.65 -15.32 -6.86
C THR A 58 13.00 -14.61 -6.70
N ASP A 59 13.85 -14.69 -7.71
CA ASP A 59 15.13 -13.97 -7.77
C ASP A 59 14.93 -12.47 -7.66
N TYR A 60 13.93 -11.90 -8.34
CA TYR A 60 13.59 -10.49 -8.20
C TYR A 60 13.23 -10.13 -6.76
N LEU A 61 12.45 -10.97 -6.07
CA LEU A 61 12.08 -10.71 -4.69
C LEU A 61 13.27 -10.81 -3.74
N LEU A 62 14.17 -11.78 -3.93
CA LEU A 62 15.23 -12.12 -2.98
C LEU A 62 16.52 -11.32 -3.16
N LYS A 63 16.87 -10.91 -4.38
CA LYS A 63 18.12 -10.20 -4.66
C LYS A 63 17.90 -8.70 -4.63
N ASP A 64 18.56 -8.00 -3.72
CA ASP A 64 18.44 -6.53 -3.59
C ASP A 64 18.95 -5.76 -4.82
N GLU A 65 19.81 -6.37 -5.62
CA GLU A 65 20.42 -5.79 -6.81
C GLU A 65 19.51 -5.83 -8.05
N ILE A 66 18.47 -6.66 -8.07
CA ILE A 66 17.57 -6.78 -9.21
C ILE A 66 16.40 -5.78 -9.04
N GLU A 67 16.50 -4.68 -9.74
CA GLU A 67 15.44 -3.64 -9.74
C GLU A 67 14.44 -3.81 -10.90
N THR A 68 14.70 -4.74 -11.84
CA THR A 68 13.88 -4.97 -13.02
C THR A 68 13.16 -6.32 -13.00
N ILE A 69 11.91 -6.33 -13.49
CA ILE A 69 11.02 -7.50 -13.50
C ILE A 69 11.29 -8.45 -14.68
N ASP A 70 12.20 -8.07 -15.59
CA ASP A 70 12.42 -8.78 -16.86
C ASP A 70 13.16 -10.11 -16.66
N GLY A 71 12.38 -11.13 -16.39
CA GLY A 71 12.78 -12.54 -16.40
C GLY A 71 12.15 -13.30 -17.56
N ALA A 72 12.15 -12.76 -18.79
CA ALA A 72 11.98 -13.52 -20.04
C ALA A 72 12.52 -12.69 -21.22
N ASP A 73 13.63 -13.14 -21.73
CA ASP A 73 14.09 -12.87 -23.11
C ASP A 73 14.15 -11.41 -23.59
N ASN A 74 15.18 -10.66 -23.15
CA ASN A 74 15.97 -9.85 -24.10
C ASN A 74 17.12 -9.13 -23.39
N TYR A 75 18.24 -9.78 -23.37
CA TYR A 75 19.52 -9.17 -23.05
C TYR A 75 19.97 -8.35 -24.27
N SER A 76 19.44 -7.17 -24.43
CA SER A 76 20.06 -6.08 -25.21
C SER A 76 19.08 -4.91 -25.37
N SER A 77 19.53 -3.76 -25.02
CA SER A 77 19.02 -2.47 -25.50
C SER A 77 17.79 -1.90 -24.79
N LYS A 78 18.00 -1.33 -23.59
CA LYS A 78 17.26 -0.13 -23.13
C LYS A 78 17.76 0.37 -21.77
N ASN A 79 19.05 0.68 -21.66
CA ASN A 79 19.63 1.20 -20.43
C ASN A 79 19.49 2.73 -20.23
N VAL A 80 18.71 3.43 -21.03
CA VAL A 80 18.70 4.91 -20.99
C VAL A 80 17.41 5.50 -20.42
N ASP A 81 16.26 4.85 -20.60
CA ASP A 81 14.98 5.42 -20.15
C ASP A 81 14.55 5.03 -18.71
N MET A 82 15.14 3.98 -18.15
CA MET A 82 14.74 3.44 -16.84
C MET A 82 15.31 4.24 -15.67
N GLN A 83 16.47 4.88 -15.83
CA GLN A 83 17.03 5.73 -14.78
C GLN A 83 16.27 7.05 -14.59
N MET A 84 15.66 7.58 -15.65
CA MET A 84 14.82 8.77 -15.55
C MET A 84 13.46 8.44 -14.92
N LEU A 85 12.87 7.30 -15.28
CA LEU A 85 11.58 6.87 -14.75
C LEU A 85 11.66 6.51 -13.25
N ASN A 86 12.73 5.86 -12.82
CA ASN A 86 12.95 5.52 -11.40
C ASN A 86 13.29 6.73 -10.53
N LYS A 87 13.86 7.78 -11.09
CA LYS A 87 14.16 9.01 -10.35
C LYS A 87 12.91 9.86 -10.13
N GLU A 88 11.95 9.81 -11.04
CA GLU A 88 10.70 10.57 -10.94
C GLU A 88 9.64 9.86 -10.08
N LEU A 89 9.62 8.51 -10.07
CA LEU A 89 8.69 7.69 -9.27
C LEU A 89 9.11 7.56 -7.78
N SER A 90 10.41 7.76 -7.47
CA SER A 90 10.96 7.36 -6.16
C SER A 90 10.61 8.29 -5.00
N GLU A 91 10.50 9.58 -5.18
CA GLU A 91 10.28 10.51 -4.06
C GLU A 91 8.87 11.11 -4.00
N ASN A 92 8.31 11.46 -5.16
CA ASN A 92 6.97 12.04 -5.20
C ASN A 92 5.86 11.03 -4.89
N ASP A 93 6.02 9.75 -5.30
CA ASP A 93 5.02 8.73 -5.02
C ASP A 93 5.02 8.30 -3.56
N PHE A 94 6.18 8.25 -2.90
CA PHE A 94 6.24 7.99 -1.45
C PHE A 94 5.63 9.14 -0.63
N GLN A 95 5.79 10.38 -1.04
CA GLN A 95 5.18 11.53 -0.40
C GLN A 95 3.66 11.56 -0.61
N ASN A 96 3.19 11.28 -1.83
CA ASN A 96 1.77 11.21 -2.14
C ASN A 96 1.06 10.05 -1.41
N ILE A 97 1.69 8.89 -1.29
CA ILE A 97 1.16 7.74 -0.55
C ILE A 97 1.04 8.06 0.94
N ARG A 98 2.04 8.74 1.51
CA ARG A 98 2.02 9.18 2.91
C ARG A 98 0.93 10.24 3.14
N TYR A 99 0.79 11.19 2.23
CA TYR A 99 -0.23 12.23 2.27
C TYR A 99 -1.65 11.66 2.18
N GLU A 100 -1.92 10.72 1.27
CA GLU A 100 -3.22 10.05 1.13
C GLU A 100 -3.56 9.16 2.34
N ALA A 101 -2.58 8.52 2.95
CA ALA A 101 -2.77 7.73 4.17
C ALA A 101 -3.10 8.62 5.37
N GLU A 102 -2.47 9.78 5.50
CA GLU A 102 -2.78 10.76 6.54
C GLU A 102 -4.13 11.44 6.33
N LYS A 103 -4.48 11.78 5.10
CA LYS A 103 -5.78 12.37 4.74
C LYS A 103 -6.95 11.45 5.09
N LYS A 104 -6.81 10.14 4.86
CA LYS A 104 -7.82 9.13 5.21
C LYS A 104 -8.00 8.99 6.73
N LYS A 105 -6.95 9.15 7.52
CA LYS A 105 -7.00 9.22 8.98
C LYS A 105 -7.72 10.49 9.46
N HIS A 106 -7.40 11.62 8.89
CA HIS A 106 -7.97 12.90 9.30
C HIS A 106 -9.47 12.99 9.04
N THR A 107 -9.96 12.47 7.92
CA THR A 107 -11.40 12.46 7.58
C THR A 107 -12.23 11.63 8.58
N SER A 108 -11.67 10.54 9.10
CA SER A 108 -12.37 9.69 10.07
C SER A 108 -12.49 10.36 11.44
N TYR A 109 -11.50 11.12 11.89
CA TYR A 109 -11.58 11.85 13.15
C TYR A 109 -12.53 13.05 13.09
N TRP A 110 -12.62 13.74 11.95
CA TRP A 110 -13.55 14.84 11.75
C TRP A 110 -15.01 14.40 11.88
N LEU A 111 -15.37 13.23 11.36
CA LEU A 111 -16.71 12.67 11.51
C LEU A 111 -17.06 12.35 12.96
N LEU A 112 -16.10 11.85 13.75
CA LEU A 112 -16.31 11.56 15.17
C LEU A 112 -16.45 12.83 16.02
N ILE A 113 -15.84 13.93 15.62
CA ILE A 113 -15.92 15.22 16.35
C ILE A 113 -17.20 15.98 15.96
N ILE A 114 -17.58 15.98 14.66
CA ILE A 114 -18.73 16.75 14.17
C ILE A 114 -20.07 16.08 14.51
N ALA A 115 -20.14 14.75 14.55
CA ALA A 115 -21.39 14.03 14.83
C ALA A 115 -22.07 14.46 16.15
N PRO A 116 -21.38 14.59 17.32
CA PRO A 116 -21.99 15.03 18.54
C PRO A 116 -22.45 16.50 18.48
N PHE A 117 -21.73 17.37 17.77
CA PHE A 117 -22.16 18.76 17.58
C PHE A 117 -23.43 18.90 16.78
N ILE A 118 -23.57 18.10 15.71
CA ILE A 118 -24.79 18.05 14.89
C ILE A 118 -25.99 17.54 15.73
N MET A 119 -25.77 16.51 16.57
CA MET A 119 -26.80 15.99 17.46
C MET A 119 -27.27 17.02 18.48
N ILE A 120 -26.36 17.78 19.08
CA ILE A 120 -26.68 18.87 20.03
C ILE A 120 -27.49 19.96 19.31
N LEU A 121 -27.10 20.31 18.10
CA LEU A 121 -27.79 21.35 17.30
C LEU A 121 -29.22 20.93 16.91
N ILE A 122 -29.43 19.66 16.55
CA ILE A 122 -30.75 19.10 16.27
C ILE A 122 -31.61 19.11 17.53
N ILE A 123 -31.12 18.72 18.69
CA ILE A 123 -31.82 18.74 19.97
C ILE A 123 -32.18 20.19 20.34
N PHE A 124 -31.29 21.13 20.11
CA PHE A 124 -31.54 22.55 20.37
C PHE A 124 -32.65 23.11 19.48
N ILE A 125 -32.63 22.79 18.17
CA ILE A 125 -33.72 23.22 17.23
C ILE A 125 -35.02 22.59 17.61
N PHE A 126 -35.08 21.33 18.01
CA PHE A 126 -36.31 20.64 18.43
C PHE A 126 -36.89 21.25 19.74
N TYR A 127 -36.00 21.55 20.68
CA TYR A 127 -36.38 22.15 21.97
C TYR A 127 -36.95 23.56 21.80
N TYR A 128 -36.30 24.40 20.99
CA TYR A 128 -36.79 25.77 20.73
C TYR A 128 -37.96 25.83 19.77
N GLY A 129 -38.08 24.90 18.81
CA GLY A 129 -39.21 24.81 17.88
C GLY A 129 -40.49 24.31 18.54
N PHE A 130 -40.42 23.51 19.61
CA PHE A 130 -41.56 23.00 20.33
C PHE A 130 -42.08 23.98 21.41
N TYR A 131 -41.24 24.91 21.88
CA TYR A 131 -41.57 25.85 22.96
C TYR A 131 -42.08 27.22 22.45
N ARG A 132 -42.24 27.38 21.16
CA ARG A 132 -42.78 28.60 20.55
C ARG A 132 -44.15 28.30 19.92
#